data_847d3022e8bc6086d58bc45ee812fe8f
#
_entry.id   847d3022e8bc6086d58bc45ee812fe8f
#
_cell.length_a   1.000
_cell.length_b   1.000
_cell.length_c   1.000
_cell.angle_alpha   90.00
_cell.angle_beta   90.00
_cell.angle_gamma   90.00
#
_symmetry.space_group_name_H-M   'P 1'
#
loop_
_entity.id
_entity.type
_entity.pdbx_description
1 polymer ?
#
loop_
_entity_poly.entity_id
_entity_poly.type
_entity_poly.pdbx_seq_one_letter_code
_entity_poly.pdbx_strand_id
1 'polypeptide(L)'
;MTAHFVLGFPRRPLNIKTLLSFLPFFGLKTPPKFSETQSSGCRPEMVTYKFHQYQVVGRALPSENDEHPKIYRMKLWATNEVRAKSKFWYFLRKLKKVKKSNGQMLAINEIFEKNTTKIKNYGIWLRYQSRTGYHNMYKEYRDTTLNGTVEQMYTEMASRHRVRHHCIQIIKTATIPAKLCKRESTKQFHDSKIKFPLVFKKVRPPTRKLKTTYKATRPNLFM
;
A
#
# COMPACT_ATOMS: atom_id res chain seq x y z
N MET A 1 -19.36 -60.16 18.92
CA MET A 1 -20.57 -60.07 18.07
C MET A 1 -21.45 -58.93 18.55
N THR A 2 -21.32 -57.75 18.00
CA THR A 2 -22.36 -56.70 18.13
C THR A 2 -22.21 -55.80 16.90
N ALA A 3 -23.18 -55.89 16.03
CA ALA A 3 -23.28 -55.14 14.79
C ALA A 3 -23.85 -53.75 15.08
N HIS A 4 -23.11 -52.69 14.70
CA HIS A 4 -23.61 -51.32 14.67
C HIS A 4 -24.16 -51.02 13.26
N PHE A 5 -25.44 -50.82 13.19
CA PHE A 5 -26.21 -50.42 12.02
C PHE A 5 -26.13 -48.90 11.92
N VAL A 6 -25.48 -48.38 10.89
CA VAL A 6 -25.45 -46.94 10.57
C VAL A 6 -26.49 -46.67 9.47
N LEU A 7 -27.57 -46.01 9.85
CA LEU A 7 -28.61 -45.51 8.92
C LEU A 7 -28.13 -44.20 8.29
N GLY A 8 -27.73 -44.25 7.02
CA GLY A 8 -27.46 -43.07 6.19
C GLY A 8 -28.75 -42.47 5.65
N PHE A 9 -29.06 -41.24 6.01
CA PHE A 9 -30.10 -40.44 5.38
C PHE A 9 -29.52 -39.63 4.21
N PRO A 10 -30.10 -39.74 2.98
CA PRO A 10 -29.69 -38.86 1.89
C PRO A 10 -30.36 -37.48 2.03
N ARG A 11 -29.57 -36.43 2.20
CA ARG A 11 -30.06 -35.05 2.11
C ARG A 11 -30.27 -34.68 0.65
N ARG A 12 -31.54 -34.57 0.21
CA ARG A 12 -31.90 -33.96 -1.07
C ARG A 12 -31.92 -32.43 -0.92
N PRO A 13 -31.41 -31.66 -1.89
CA PRO A 13 -31.55 -30.23 -1.86
C PRO A 13 -32.97 -29.82 -2.23
N LEU A 14 -33.62 -29.02 -1.38
CA LEU A 14 -34.92 -28.41 -1.63
C LEU A 14 -34.79 -27.32 -2.71
N ASN A 15 -35.52 -27.55 -3.81
CA ASN A 15 -35.60 -26.66 -4.96
C ASN A 15 -36.62 -25.56 -4.67
N ILE A 16 -36.15 -24.31 -4.42
CA ILE A 16 -36.97 -23.15 -4.01
C ILE A 16 -37.82 -22.56 -5.16
N LYS A 17 -37.87 -23.19 -6.32
CA LYS A 17 -38.58 -22.63 -7.49
C LYS A 17 -40.06 -22.98 -7.62
N THR A 18 -40.68 -23.72 -6.70
CA THR A 18 -42.07 -24.22 -6.88
C THR A 18 -43.10 -23.66 -5.89
N LEU A 19 -42.85 -22.54 -5.22
CA LEU A 19 -43.78 -21.95 -4.25
C LEU A 19 -44.23 -20.51 -4.56
N LEU A 20 -44.25 -20.13 -5.84
CA LEU A 20 -44.67 -18.77 -6.26
C LEU A 20 -45.83 -18.78 -7.26
N SER A 21 -46.81 -19.71 -7.13
CA SER A 21 -47.96 -19.75 -8.03
C SER A 21 -49.32 -19.80 -7.34
N PHE A 22 -49.52 -19.14 -6.20
CA PHE A 22 -50.88 -18.92 -5.69
C PHE A 22 -50.88 -17.73 -4.68
N LEU A 23 -50.98 -16.49 -5.21
CA LEU A 23 -51.53 -15.36 -4.46
C LEU A 23 -52.31 -14.46 -5.43
N PRO A 24 -53.52 -14.02 -5.09
CA PRO A 24 -54.36 -13.21 -5.97
C PRO A 24 -53.85 -11.76 -6.06
N PHE A 25 -54.04 -11.24 -7.24
CA PHE A 25 -53.79 -9.89 -7.72
C PHE A 25 -54.52 -8.85 -6.84
N PHE A 26 -53.83 -8.26 -5.85
CA PHE A 26 -54.24 -7.02 -5.21
C PHE A 26 -53.38 -5.88 -5.77
N GLY A 27 -54.08 -4.97 -6.49
CA GLY A 27 -53.47 -3.81 -7.11
C GLY A 27 -52.81 -2.88 -6.10
N LEU A 28 -51.51 -2.98 -5.94
CA LEU A 28 -50.70 -2.00 -5.24
C LEU A 28 -50.19 -0.95 -6.24
N LYS A 29 -50.72 0.26 -6.13
CA LYS A 29 -50.22 1.46 -6.80
C LYS A 29 -48.71 1.55 -6.59
N THR A 30 -47.95 1.57 -7.69
CA THR A 30 -46.53 1.84 -7.67
C THR A 30 -46.29 3.19 -7.03
N PRO A 31 -45.36 3.29 -6.06
CA PRO A 31 -44.96 4.59 -5.53
C PRO A 31 -44.31 5.43 -6.64
N PRO A 32 -44.48 6.75 -6.63
CA PRO A 32 -43.89 7.62 -7.64
C PRO A 32 -42.37 7.42 -7.65
N LYS A 33 -41.79 7.29 -8.85
CA LYS A 33 -40.34 7.31 -9.05
C LYS A 33 -39.83 8.63 -8.53
N PHE A 34 -39.17 8.57 -7.38
CA PHE A 34 -38.36 9.68 -6.89
C PHE A 34 -37.26 9.88 -7.92
N SER A 35 -37.30 10.98 -8.64
CA SER A 35 -36.19 11.43 -9.47
C SER A 35 -35.02 11.68 -8.51
N GLU A 36 -34.02 10.81 -8.55
CA GLU A 36 -32.74 11.09 -7.93
C GLU A 36 -32.16 12.36 -8.60
N THR A 37 -32.46 13.50 -8.03
CA THR A 37 -31.64 14.67 -8.21
C THR A 37 -30.25 14.29 -7.69
N GLN A 38 -29.36 14.01 -8.64
CA GLN A 38 -27.93 13.90 -8.35
C GLN A 38 -27.48 15.24 -7.76
N SER A 39 -27.59 15.37 -6.45
CA SER A 39 -26.83 16.34 -5.72
C SER A 39 -25.37 15.92 -5.90
N SER A 40 -24.66 16.63 -6.75
CA SER A 40 -23.20 16.62 -6.83
C SER A 40 -22.62 17.16 -5.51
N GLY A 41 -22.88 16.42 -4.44
CA GLY A 41 -22.20 16.60 -3.17
C GLY A 41 -20.77 16.17 -3.42
N CYS A 42 -19.91 17.15 -3.66
CA CYS A 42 -18.47 16.99 -3.65
C CYS A 42 -18.09 16.41 -2.28
N ARG A 43 -18.06 15.07 -2.20
CA ARG A 43 -17.38 14.41 -1.08
C ARG A 43 -15.95 14.90 -1.15
N PRO A 44 -15.39 15.50 -0.11
CA PRO A 44 -13.97 15.79 -0.10
C PRO A 44 -13.28 14.43 -0.29
N GLU A 45 -12.79 14.16 -1.50
CA GLU A 45 -11.91 13.04 -1.72
C GLU A 45 -10.76 13.25 -0.75
N MET A 46 -10.71 12.40 0.26
CA MET A 46 -9.53 12.34 1.10
C MET A 46 -8.38 12.11 0.15
N VAL A 47 -7.54 13.13 -0.01
CA VAL A 47 -6.35 13.08 -0.86
C VAL A 47 -5.44 11.99 -0.30
N THR A 48 -5.71 10.76 -0.71
CA THR A 48 -4.83 9.64 -0.40
C THR A 48 -3.60 9.86 -1.27
N TYR A 49 -2.48 10.16 -0.63
CA TYR A 49 -1.19 10.29 -1.29
C TYR A 49 -0.72 8.90 -1.75
N LYS A 50 -1.39 8.34 -2.76
CA LYS A 50 -0.94 7.09 -3.38
C LYS A 50 0.34 7.36 -4.14
N PHE A 51 1.36 6.58 -3.85
CA PHE A 51 2.60 6.60 -4.60
C PHE A 51 2.48 5.74 -5.84
N HIS A 52 3.02 6.24 -6.94
CA HIS A 52 3.17 5.53 -8.20
C HIS A 52 4.65 5.41 -8.54
N GLN A 53 5.01 4.34 -9.22
CA GLN A 53 6.38 4.13 -9.67
C GLN A 53 6.53 4.65 -11.09
N TYR A 54 7.43 5.60 -11.30
CA TYR A 54 7.75 6.16 -12.60
C TYR A 54 9.15 5.77 -13.04
N GLN A 55 9.28 5.42 -14.31
CA GLN A 55 10.56 5.32 -14.98
C GLN A 55 10.77 6.61 -15.78
N VAL A 56 11.76 7.36 -15.38
CA VAL A 56 12.09 8.66 -16.01
C VAL A 56 13.43 8.52 -16.72
N VAL A 57 13.47 8.99 -17.96
CA VAL A 57 14.65 8.96 -18.83
C VAL A 57 14.93 10.36 -19.33
N GLY A 58 16.17 10.78 -19.23
CA GLY A 58 16.60 12.09 -19.70
C GLY A 58 18.10 12.18 -19.90
N ARG A 59 18.52 13.23 -20.58
CA ARG A 59 19.93 13.50 -20.88
C ARG A 59 20.25 15.00 -20.73
N ALA A 60 21.52 15.33 -20.75
CA ALA A 60 21.95 16.71 -21.00
C ALA A 60 21.63 17.10 -22.44
N LEU A 61 21.49 18.37 -22.73
CA LEU A 61 21.44 18.85 -24.12
C LEU A 61 22.81 18.62 -24.78
N PRO A 62 22.84 18.22 -26.06
CA PRO A 62 24.09 18.15 -26.80
C PRO A 62 24.78 19.52 -26.79
N SER A 63 26.10 19.51 -26.66
CA SER A 63 26.94 20.70 -26.75
C SER A 63 28.08 20.44 -27.71
N GLU A 64 28.77 21.49 -28.14
CA GLU A 64 29.90 21.38 -29.08
C GLU A 64 30.98 20.38 -28.57
N ASN A 65 31.13 20.24 -27.26
CA ASN A 65 32.08 19.33 -26.66
C ASN A 65 31.57 17.88 -26.53
N ASP A 66 30.22 17.69 -26.46
CA ASP A 66 29.56 16.39 -26.27
C ASP A 66 28.35 16.29 -27.21
N GLU A 67 28.53 15.77 -28.43
CA GLU A 67 27.42 15.55 -29.40
C GLU A 67 26.47 14.46 -28.88
N HIS A 68 26.99 13.46 -28.15
CA HIS A 68 26.23 12.31 -27.67
C HIS A 68 26.24 12.18 -26.15
N PRO A 69 25.52 13.08 -25.42
CA PRO A 69 25.50 13.04 -23.97
C PRO A 69 24.85 11.78 -23.44
N LYS A 70 25.39 11.29 -22.30
CA LYS A 70 24.93 10.06 -21.65
C LYS A 70 23.45 10.15 -21.26
N ILE A 71 22.72 9.07 -21.56
CA ILE A 71 21.31 8.91 -21.18
C ILE A 71 21.21 8.35 -19.78
N TYR A 72 20.42 8.98 -18.93
CA TYR A 72 20.17 8.55 -17.56
C TYR A 72 18.74 8.05 -17.40
N ARG A 73 18.61 6.88 -16.76
CA ARG A 73 17.33 6.27 -16.44
C ARG A 73 17.23 6.12 -14.93
N MET A 74 16.12 6.57 -14.35
CA MET A 74 15.85 6.42 -12.92
C MET A 74 14.44 5.88 -12.70
N LYS A 75 14.30 4.98 -11.71
CA LYS A 75 13.01 4.56 -11.16
C LYS A 75 12.73 5.39 -9.92
N LEU A 76 11.63 6.12 -9.91
CA LEU A 76 11.27 7.07 -8.86
C LEU A 76 9.83 6.84 -8.40
N TRP A 77 9.59 7.10 -7.11
CA TRP A 77 8.25 7.06 -6.53
C TRP A 77 7.76 8.48 -6.29
N ALA A 78 6.61 8.79 -6.85
CA ALA A 78 5.96 10.08 -6.72
C ALA A 78 4.44 9.91 -6.79
N THR A 79 3.71 10.91 -6.32
CA THR A 79 2.25 10.93 -6.41
C THR A 79 1.77 11.32 -7.81
N ASN A 80 2.55 12.12 -8.52
CA ASN A 80 2.22 12.63 -9.85
C ASN A 80 3.46 12.63 -10.74
N GLU A 81 3.24 12.59 -12.04
CA GLU A 81 4.27 12.69 -13.09
C GLU A 81 5.15 13.95 -12.93
N VAL A 82 4.53 15.10 -12.65
CA VAL A 82 5.24 16.37 -12.45
C VAL A 82 6.24 16.30 -11.30
N ARG A 83 5.83 15.67 -10.19
CA ARG A 83 6.73 15.43 -9.05
C ARG A 83 7.84 14.44 -9.38
N ALA A 84 7.56 13.43 -10.22
CA ALA A 84 8.58 12.51 -10.70
C ALA A 84 9.63 13.23 -11.55
N LYS A 85 9.23 14.09 -12.48
CA LYS A 85 10.14 14.96 -13.28
C LYS A 85 10.99 15.83 -12.37
N SER A 86 10.38 16.47 -11.37
CA SER A 86 11.10 17.33 -10.42
C SER A 86 12.15 16.55 -9.61
N LYS A 87 11.79 15.35 -9.10
CA LYS A 87 12.74 14.48 -8.41
C LYS A 87 13.88 14.02 -9.31
N PHE A 88 13.59 13.70 -10.56
CA PHE A 88 14.61 13.29 -11.52
C PHE A 88 15.68 14.37 -11.69
N TRP A 89 15.28 15.63 -11.97
CA TRP A 89 16.22 16.73 -12.12
C TRP A 89 16.97 17.06 -10.84
N TYR A 90 16.33 16.91 -9.69
CA TYR A 90 17.00 17.06 -8.40
C TYR A 90 18.16 16.07 -8.24
N PHE A 91 17.93 14.78 -8.53
CA PHE A 91 18.97 13.76 -8.43
C PHE A 91 20.05 13.94 -9.50
N LEU A 92 19.67 14.25 -10.72
CA LEU A 92 20.62 14.43 -11.82
C LEU A 92 21.56 15.62 -11.57
N ARG A 93 21.02 16.69 -11.02
CA ARG A 93 21.83 17.85 -10.60
C ARG A 93 22.82 17.47 -9.49
N LYS A 94 22.40 16.71 -8.50
CA LYS A 94 23.28 16.28 -7.39
C LYS A 94 24.33 15.27 -7.81
N LEU A 95 23.97 14.31 -8.65
CA LEU A 95 24.86 13.20 -9.00
C LEU A 95 25.77 13.53 -10.19
N LYS A 96 25.26 14.27 -11.17
CA LYS A 96 25.94 14.51 -12.44
C LYS A 96 26.08 16.00 -12.83
N LYS A 97 25.68 16.91 -11.94
CA LYS A 97 25.71 18.37 -12.13
C LYS A 97 24.87 18.88 -13.31
N VAL A 98 24.03 18.04 -13.93
CA VAL A 98 23.14 18.45 -15.04
C VAL A 98 21.93 19.19 -14.46
N LYS A 99 21.73 20.45 -14.91
CA LYS A 99 20.57 21.28 -14.53
C LYS A 99 19.40 21.05 -15.46
N LYS A 100 18.18 21.37 -14.99
CA LYS A 100 16.96 21.30 -15.80
C LYS A 100 17.03 22.20 -17.07
N SER A 101 17.66 23.37 -16.98
CA SER A 101 17.84 24.31 -18.10
C SER A 101 18.64 23.72 -19.26
N ASN A 102 19.66 22.88 -18.91
CA ASN A 102 20.55 22.28 -19.88
C ASN A 102 20.27 20.78 -20.03
N GLY A 103 19.03 20.38 -19.86
CA GLY A 103 18.63 18.98 -19.92
C GLY A 103 17.39 18.77 -20.76
N GLN A 104 17.30 17.59 -21.37
CA GLN A 104 16.17 17.14 -22.16
C GLN A 104 15.53 15.92 -21.50
N MET A 105 14.21 15.96 -21.32
CA MET A 105 13.43 14.80 -20.92
C MET A 105 13.10 13.99 -22.17
N LEU A 106 13.48 12.70 -22.16
CA LEU A 106 13.23 11.81 -23.30
C LEU A 106 11.93 11.03 -23.13
N ALA A 107 11.73 10.43 -21.95
CA ALA A 107 10.53 9.65 -21.67
C ALA A 107 10.19 9.65 -20.18
N ILE A 108 8.91 9.52 -19.90
CA ILE A 108 8.40 9.23 -18.57
C ILE A 108 7.26 8.22 -18.71
N ASN A 109 7.39 7.09 -18.04
CA ASN A 109 6.41 6.03 -18.07
C ASN A 109 6.08 5.58 -16.65
N GLU A 110 4.82 5.33 -16.37
CA GLU A 110 4.40 4.68 -15.14
C GLU A 110 4.63 3.18 -15.24
N ILE A 111 5.16 2.60 -14.18
CA ILE A 111 5.38 1.15 -14.06
C ILE A 111 4.26 0.56 -13.22
N PHE A 112 3.37 -0.18 -13.87
CA PHE A 112 2.31 -0.92 -13.20
C PHE A 112 2.86 -2.23 -12.62
N GLU A 113 2.39 -2.59 -11.44
CA GLU A 113 2.82 -3.81 -10.78
C GLU A 113 2.02 -5.01 -11.25
N LYS A 114 2.74 -6.09 -11.52
CA LYS A 114 2.14 -7.39 -11.86
C LYS A 114 1.86 -8.18 -10.57
N ASN A 115 0.79 -8.98 -10.56
CA ASN A 115 0.45 -9.88 -9.46
C ASN A 115 0.30 -9.16 -8.11
N THR A 116 -0.69 -8.28 -8.01
CA THR A 116 -1.01 -7.53 -6.79
C THR A 116 -1.77 -8.34 -5.74
N THR A 117 -2.18 -9.58 -6.05
CA THR A 117 -2.93 -10.46 -5.14
C THR A 117 -2.03 -11.25 -4.19
N LYS A 118 -0.75 -11.46 -4.55
CA LYS A 118 0.19 -12.24 -3.74
C LYS A 118 0.97 -11.32 -2.79
N ILE A 119 1.03 -11.70 -1.52
CA ILE A 119 1.86 -11.01 -0.52
C ILE A 119 3.33 -11.33 -0.81
N LYS A 120 4.16 -10.28 -0.83
CA LYS A 120 5.59 -10.33 -1.10
C LYS A 120 6.34 -9.60 0.01
N ASN A 121 7.59 -9.98 0.20
CA ASN A 121 8.50 -9.24 1.07
C ASN A 121 9.36 -8.32 0.21
N TYR A 122 9.40 -7.06 0.57
CA TYR A 122 10.19 -6.05 -0.13
C TYR A 122 11.28 -5.50 0.78
N GLY A 123 12.49 -5.45 0.27
CA GLY A 123 13.60 -4.77 0.90
C GLY A 123 13.84 -3.42 0.25
N ILE A 124 13.97 -2.39 1.08
CA ILE A 124 14.23 -1.02 0.67
C ILE A 124 15.55 -0.56 1.28
N TRP A 125 16.49 -0.18 0.43
CA TRP A 125 17.71 0.52 0.79
C TRP A 125 17.46 2.01 0.61
N LEU A 126 17.61 2.74 1.68
CA LEU A 126 17.35 4.18 1.70
C LEU A 126 18.51 4.95 2.33
N ARG A 127 18.63 6.20 1.93
CA ARG A 127 19.49 7.20 2.57
C ARG A 127 18.61 8.34 3.04
N TYR A 128 18.80 8.77 4.25
CA TYR A 128 18.05 9.91 4.78
C TYR A 128 18.98 10.91 5.48
N GLN A 129 18.54 12.15 5.50
CA GLN A 129 19.24 13.21 6.20
C GLN A 129 18.60 13.38 7.58
N SER A 130 19.40 13.18 8.63
CA SER A 130 19.06 13.55 10.00
C SER A 130 19.49 14.98 10.30
N ARG A 131 19.32 15.42 11.53
CA ARG A 131 19.80 16.76 11.96
C ARG A 131 21.33 16.85 11.96
N THR A 132 22.01 15.76 12.22
CA THR A 132 23.46 15.68 12.35
C THR A 132 24.20 15.25 11.09
N GLY A 133 23.56 14.47 10.21
CA GLY A 133 24.24 13.95 9.02
C GLY A 133 23.37 13.05 8.16
N TYR A 134 24.00 12.36 7.21
CA TYR A 134 23.35 11.40 6.32
C TYR A 134 23.56 9.98 6.84
N HIS A 135 22.49 9.20 6.81
CA HIS A 135 22.49 7.80 7.23
C HIS A 135 21.95 6.90 6.14
N ASN A 136 22.58 5.76 5.96
CA ASN A 136 22.07 4.68 5.12
C ASN A 136 21.32 3.69 5.99
N MET A 137 20.15 3.22 5.51
CA MET A 137 19.32 2.29 6.25
C MET A 137 18.74 1.25 5.30
N TYR A 138 18.58 0.05 5.82
CA TYR A 138 17.89 -1.05 5.17
C TYR A 138 16.65 -1.43 5.98
N LYS A 139 15.51 -1.48 5.32
CA LYS A 139 14.23 -1.87 5.90
C LYS A 139 13.54 -2.91 5.04
N GLU A 140 12.76 -3.75 5.70
CA GLU A 140 11.93 -4.76 5.07
C GLU A 140 10.47 -4.52 5.41
N TYR A 141 9.60 -4.74 4.42
CA TYR A 141 8.16 -4.61 4.57
C TYR A 141 7.47 -5.76 3.84
N ARG A 142 6.29 -6.10 4.32
CA ARG A 142 5.45 -7.13 3.76
C ARG A 142 4.17 -6.51 3.24
N ASP A 143 3.97 -6.60 1.93
CA ASP A 143 2.81 -6.02 1.26
C ASP A 143 2.54 -6.78 -0.04
N THR A 144 1.39 -6.53 -0.64
CA THR A 144 1.02 -7.03 -1.97
C THR A 144 1.66 -6.19 -3.06
N THR A 145 1.86 -4.88 -2.85
CA THR A 145 2.36 -3.93 -3.84
C THR A 145 3.63 -3.20 -3.37
N LEU A 146 4.52 -2.90 -4.30
CA LEU A 146 5.72 -2.12 -4.02
C LEU A 146 5.38 -0.67 -3.64
N ASN A 147 4.34 -0.11 -4.27
CA ASN A 147 3.89 1.25 -3.97
C ASN A 147 3.37 1.38 -2.54
N GLY A 148 2.57 0.41 -2.08
CA GLY A 148 2.12 0.33 -0.68
C GLY A 148 3.28 0.20 0.31
N THR A 149 4.28 -0.61 -0.06
CA THR A 149 5.51 -0.75 0.74
C THR A 149 6.27 0.56 0.91
N VAL A 150 6.36 1.36 -0.15
CA VAL A 150 7.00 2.69 -0.10
C VAL A 150 6.21 3.66 0.77
N GLU A 151 4.89 3.59 0.74
CA GLU A 151 4.02 4.38 1.62
C GLU A 151 4.22 4.01 3.09
N GLN A 152 4.24 2.71 3.41
CA GLN A 152 4.56 2.21 4.76
C GLN A 152 5.93 2.71 5.22
N MET A 153 6.93 2.67 4.36
CA MET A 153 8.27 3.18 4.66
C MET A 153 8.27 4.67 5.01
N TYR A 154 7.58 5.50 4.21
CA TYR A 154 7.50 6.93 4.52
C TYR A 154 6.76 7.20 5.84
N THR A 155 5.69 6.48 6.11
CA THR A 155 4.93 6.58 7.36
C THR A 155 5.80 6.18 8.56
N GLU A 156 6.52 5.08 8.47
CA GLU A 156 7.41 4.62 9.53
C GLU A 156 8.58 5.59 9.76
N MET A 157 9.22 6.08 8.71
CA MET A 157 10.30 7.05 8.82
C MET A 157 9.84 8.37 9.45
N ALA A 158 8.61 8.81 9.15
CA ALA A 158 8.04 9.99 9.78
C ALA A 158 7.74 9.74 11.26
N SER A 159 7.20 8.59 11.62
CA SER A 159 6.81 8.27 13.00
C SER A 159 7.99 7.97 13.92
N ARG A 160 8.92 7.13 13.49
CA ARG A 160 10.06 6.67 14.32
C ARG A 160 11.28 7.60 14.27
N HIS A 161 11.58 8.15 13.11
CA HIS A 161 12.77 8.97 12.88
C HIS A 161 12.47 10.46 12.72
N ARG A 162 11.20 10.86 12.67
CA ARG A 162 10.77 12.25 12.47
C ARG A 162 11.33 12.88 11.19
N VAL A 163 11.56 12.07 10.17
CA VAL A 163 12.14 12.50 8.90
C VAL A 163 11.03 12.77 7.87
N ARG A 164 11.10 13.94 7.24
CA ARG A 164 10.16 14.33 6.19
C ARG A 164 10.49 13.61 4.87
N HIS A 165 9.48 13.37 4.04
CA HIS A 165 9.60 12.60 2.80
C HIS A 165 10.68 13.13 1.83
N HIS A 166 10.88 14.45 1.77
CA HIS A 166 11.89 15.05 0.88
C HIS A 166 13.33 14.83 1.34
N CYS A 167 13.54 14.49 2.61
CA CYS A 167 14.87 14.16 3.15
C CYS A 167 15.26 12.70 2.92
N ILE A 168 14.35 11.87 2.37
CA ILE A 168 14.57 10.45 2.15
C ILE A 168 14.84 10.20 0.68
N GLN A 169 15.89 9.44 0.40
CA GLN A 169 16.28 8.99 -0.93
C GLN A 169 16.23 7.47 -0.96
N ILE A 170 15.40 6.91 -1.84
CA ILE A 170 15.37 5.47 -2.08
C ILE A 170 16.49 5.12 -3.05
N ILE A 171 17.43 4.30 -2.61
CA ILE A 171 18.57 3.87 -3.42
C ILE A 171 18.18 2.68 -4.28
N LYS A 172 17.62 1.64 -3.65
CA LYS A 172 17.26 0.38 -4.31
C LYS A 172 16.04 -0.23 -3.62
N THR A 173 15.23 -0.89 -4.40
CA THR A 173 14.14 -1.75 -3.92
C THR A 173 14.28 -3.12 -4.56
N ALA A 174 13.98 -4.17 -3.81
CA ALA A 174 14.00 -5.54 -4.32
C ALA A 174 12.95 -6.39 -3.61
N THR A 175 12.40 -7.36 -4.31
CA THR A 175 11.60 -8.43 -3.70
C THR A 175 12.55 -9.44 -3.09
N ILE A 176 12.33 -9.83 -1.83
CA ILE A 176 13.21 -10.69 -1.07
C ILE A 176 12.47 -12.00 -0.76
N PRO A 177 13.05 -13.16 -1.08
CA PRO A 177 12.50 -14.44 -0.67
C PRO A 177 12.53 -14.58 0.87
N ALA A 178 11.56 -15.30 1.43
CA ALA A 178 11.39 -15.46 2.87
C ALA A 178 12.66 -15.90 3.60
N LYS A 179 13.45 -16.79 2.99
CA LYS A 179 14.72 -17.30 3.56
C LYS A 179 15.78 -16.20 3.77
N LEU A 180 15.76 -15.15 2.96
CA LEU A 180 16.76 -14.08 2.97
C LEU A 180 16.32 -12.85 3.78
N CYS A 181 15.12 -12.86 4.34
CA CYS A 181 14.64 -11.78 5.20
C CYS A 181 15.46 -11.70 6.49
N LYS A 182 15.88 -10.50 6.85
CA LYS A 182 16.72 -10.23 8.02
C LYS A 182 15.93 -9.70 9.22
N ARG A 183 14.83 -8.99 8.97
CA ARG A 183 14.04 -8.32 10.01
C ARG A 183 13.05 -9.27 10.65
N GLU A 184 13.03 -9.31 11.97
CA GLU A 184 12.14 -10.17 12.75
C GLU A 184 10.68 -9.82 12.53
N SER A 185 10.36 -8.53 12.41
CA SER A 185 9.00 -8.04 12.09
C SER A 185 8.43 -8.65 10.81
N THR A 186 9.29 -9.02 9.86
CA THR A 186 8.90 -9.68 8.61
C THR A 186 8.94 -11.19 8.76
N LYS A 187 9.96 -11.73 9.43
CA LYS A 187 10.15 -13.18 9.62
C LYS A 187 9.01 -13.83 10.40
N GLN A 188 8.47 -13.15 11.40
CA GLN A 188 7.39 -13.68 12.24
C GLN A 188 6.15 -14.13 11.44
N PHE A 189 5.90 -13.56 10.27
CA PHE A 189 4.76 -13.91 9.42
C PHE A 189 5.07 -15.01 8.38
N HIS A 190 6.24 -15.60 8.40
CA HIS A 190 6.62 -16.64 7.43
C HIS A 190 6.20 -18.05 7.90
N ASP A 191 5.79 -18.20 9.14
CA ASP A 191 5.27 -19.47 9.64
C ASP A 191 3.84 -19.69 9.18
N SER A 192 3.59 -20.77 8.43
CA SER A 192 2.25 -21.14 7.97
C SER A 192 1.32 -21.60 9.08
N LYS A 193 1.88 -22.04 10.21
CA LYS A 193 1.15 -22.51 11.40
C LYS A 193 0.98 -21.42 12.45
N ILE A 194 1.33 -20.17 12.16
CA ILE A 194 1.21 -19.06 13.10
C ILE A 194 -0.23 -18.94 13.61
N LYS A 195 -0.38 -18.89 14.91
CA LYS A 195 -1.66 -18.65 15.59
C LYS A 195 -1.47 -17.53 16.61
N PHE A 196 -2.32 -16.54 16.55
CA PHE A 196 -2.33 -15.46 17.52
C PHE A 196 -3.76 -14.99 17.77
N PRO A 197 -4.06 -14.46 18.96
CA PRO A 197 -5.38 -13.95 19.25
C PRO A 197 -5.68 -12.70 18.42
N LEU A 198 -6.94 -12.54 17.99
CA LEU A 198 -7.38 -11.32 17.33
C LEU A 198 -7.33 -10.16 18.33
N VAL A 199 -6.45 -9.20 18.08
CA VAL A 199 -6.30 -8.01 18.92
C VAL A 199 -7.27 -6.93 18.42
N PHE A 200 -8.37 -6.75 19.14
CA PHE A 200 -9.30 -5.68 18.86
C PHE A 200 -8.74 -4.33 19.32
N LYS A 201 -8.97 -3.31 18.52
CA LYS A 201 -8.67 -1.95 18.92
C LYS A 201 -9.42 -1.62 20.20
N LYS A 202 -8.73 -1.01 21.16
CA LYS A 202 -9.32 -0.64 22.45
C LYS A 202 -10.51 0.30 22.22
N VAL A 203 -11.71 -0.19 22.56
CA VAL A 203 -12.93 0.59 22.44
C VAL A 203 -12.94 1.62 23.56
N ARG A 204 -13.10 2.91 23.19
CA ARG A 204 -13.31 3.96 24.19
C ARG A 204 -14.78 3.92 24.64
N PRO A 205 -15.04 4.03 25.93
CA PRO A 205 -16.42 4.10 26.42
C PRO A 205 -17.10 5.36 25.88
N PRO A 206 -18.40 5.31 25.52
CA PRO A 206 -19.11 6.45 24.95
C PRO A 206 -19.25 7.62 25.94
N THR A 207 -19.28 7.33 27.23
CA THR A 207 -19.38 8.32 28.29
C THR A 207 -18.32 8.13 29.37
N ARG A 208 -17.99 9.23 30.09
CA ARG A 208 -16.99 9.19 31.16
C ARG A 208 -17.45 8.29 32.34
N LYS A 209 -18.74 8.18 32.57
CA LYS A 209 -19.29 7.31 33.64
C LYS A 209 -19.05 5.84 33.43
N LEU A 210 -18.96 5.40 32.17
CA LEU A 210 -18.69 4.01 31.79
C LEU A 210 -17.20 3.68 31.73
N LYS A 211 -16.33 4.66 32.00
CA LYS A 211 -14.90 4.44 32.05
C LYS A 211 -14.53 3.68 33.33
N THR A 212 -13.95 2.48 33.17
CA THR A 212 -13.45 1.71 34.32
C THR A 212 -12.33 2.46 35.04
N THR A 213 -12.38 2.48 36.35
CA THR A 213 -11.39 3.16 37.22
C THR A 213 -10.05 2.43 37.22
N TYR A 214 -10.05 1.14 37.07
CA TYR A 214 -8.85 0.33 36.89
C TYR A 214 -8.85 -0.34 35.53
N LYS A 215 -7.66 -0.60 35.00
CA LYS A 215 -7.47 -1.29 33.73
C LYS A 215 -6.78 -2.61 34.01
N ALA A 216 -7.42 -3.71 33.67
CA ALA A 216 -6.70 -4.96 33.46
C ALA A 216 -5.75 -4.74 32.27
N THR A 217 -4.46 -4.79 32.51
CA THR A 217 -3.45 -4.74 31.47
C THR A 217 -3.46 -6.07 30.73
N ARG A 218 -3.75 -6.02 29.42
CA ARG A 218 -3.53 -7.20 28.57
C ARG A 218 -2.04 -7.42 28.43
N PRO A 219 -1.57 -8.68 28.53
CA PRO A 219 -0.17 -8.96 28.23
C PRO A 219 0.17 -8.51 26.83
N ASN A 220 1.37 -7.97 26.66
CA ASN A 220 1.87 -7.55 25.36
C ASN A 220 2.32 -8.82 24.62
N LEU A 221 1.54 -9.24 23.62
CA LEU A 221 1.82 -10.46 22.86
C LEU A 221 2.82 -10.26 21.71
N PHE A 222 3.21 -9.02 21.48
CA PHE A 222 4.09 -8.62 20.36
C PHE A 222 5.22 -7.71 20.87
N MET A 223 6.08 -8.28 21.70
CA MET A 223 7.38 -7.66 21.99
C MET A 223 8.44 -8.12 21.00
#